data_f1f86ed70fef5ed5092a08b346987cbd
#
_entry.id   f1f86ed70fef5ed5092a08b346987cbd
#
_cell.length_a   1.000
_cell.length_b   1.000
_cell.length_c   1.000
_cell.angle_alpha   90.00
_cell.angle_beta   90.00
_cell.angle_gamma   90.00
#
_symmetry.space_group_name_H-M   'P 1'
#
loop_
_entity.id
_entity.type
_entity.pdbx_description
1 polymer ?
#
loop_
_entity_poly.entity_id
_entity_poly.type
_entity_poly.pdbx_seq_one_letter_code
_entity_poly.pdbx_strand_id
1 'polypeptide(L)'
;MIKPIVAGNWKMNGTSKNLSEIKKISDEFVRSEVEIIVCPPYTLLSAAKELAKNINIGAQNLHSESSGAFTGEISAEMLVDLGVTHSIIGHSERRTEHNETNQIIARKVKTSIEQNLQTIICIGESELQKKENETLAVLRQQLFESVQGCINLREIIIAYEPIWAIGTGLTPEAVSYTHLTLPTKA
;
A
#
# COMPACT_ATOMS: atom_id res chain seq x y z
N MET A 1 -2.73 11.73 18.87
CA MET A 1 -1.40 11.59 18.20
C MET A 1 -1.56 10.57 17.08
N ILE A 2 -0.94 10.84 15.92
CA ILE A 2 -0.90 9.87 14.82
C ILE A 2 0.07 8.75 15.25
N LYS A 3 -0.40 7.50 15.22
CA LYS A 3 0.44 6.34 15.52
C LYS A 3 1.43 6.11 14.38
N PRO A 4 2.74 5.95 14.66
CA PRO A 4 3.71 5.58 13.63
C PRO A 4 3.35 4.24 12.99
N ILE A 5 3.59 4.10 11.68
CA ILE A 5 3.28 2.88 10.92
C ILE A 5 4.57 2.37 10.26
N VAL A 6 4.81 1.08 10.37
CA VAL A 6 5.84 0.38 9.61
C VAL A 6 5.16 -0.68 8.75
N ALA A 7 5.21 -0.51 7.43
CA ALA A 7 4.61 -1.44 6.48
C ALA A 7 5.69 -2.16 5.67
N GLY A 8 5.66 -3.49 5.66
CA GLY A 8 6.57 -4.35 4.92
C GLY A 8 5.87 -5.04 3.75
N ASN A 9 6.22 -4.66 2.52
CA ASN A 9 5.73 -5.32 1.31
C ASN A 9 6.72 -6.43 0.90
N TRP A 10 6.28 -7.68 0.96
CA TRP A 10 7.09 -8.82 0.53
C TRP A 10 7.24 -8.92 -0.98
N LYS A 11 6.40 -8.21 -1.72
CA LYS A 11 6.33 -8.31 -3.17
C LYS A 11 6.12 -9.77 -3.60
N MET A 12 6.70 -10.23 -4.70
CA MET A 12 6.61 -11.60 -5.18
C MET A 12 7.70 -12.47 -4.51
N ASN A 13 7.74 -12.49 -3.17
CA ASN A 13 8.69 -13.27 -2.39
C ASN A 13 8.01 -14.05 -1.27
N GLY A 14 8.63 -15.16 -0.90
CA GLY A 14 8.18 -15.99 0.21
C GLY A 14 7.29 -17.16 -0.19
N THR A 15 7.42 -18.20 0.59
CA THR A 15 6.62 -19.42 0.54
C THR A 15 6.14 -19.75 1.95
N SER A 16 5.41 -20.84 2.13
CA SER A 16 4.94 -21.29 3.45
C SER A 16 6.09 -21.44 4.48
N LYS A 17 7.31 -21.71 4.03
CA LYS A 17 8.50 -21.79 4.91
C LYS A 17 8.85 -20.45 5.56
N ASN A 18 8.47 -19.35 4.94
CA ASN A 18 8.77 -18.00 5.43
C ASN A 18 7.72 -17.46 6.42
N LEU A 19 6.61 -18.16 6.63
CA LEU A 19 5.57 -17.75 7.58
C LEU A 19 6.10 -17.65 9.03
N SER A 20 7.17 -18.35 9.36
CA SER A 20 7.85 -18.22 10.65
C SER A 20 8.34 -16.79 10.93
N GLU A 21 8.67 -16.01 9.90
CA GLU A 21 9.09 -14.61 10.07
C GLU A 21 7.92 -13.74 10.53
N ILE A 22 6.71 -13.97 9.99
CA ILE A 22 5.50 -13.26 10.44
C ILE A 22 5.24 -13.55 11.91
N LYS A 23 5.36 -14.81 12.32
CA LYS A 23 5.19 -15.20 13.72
C LYS A 23 6.22 -14.52 14.62
N LYS A 24 7.51 -14.51 14.25
CA LYS A 24 8.57 -13.84 15.02
C LYS A 24 8.27 -12.35 15.19
N ILE A 25 7.95 -11.65 14.09
CA ILE A 25 7.59 -10.24 14.15
C ILE A 25 6.38 -10.03 15.09
N SER A 26 5.33 -10.84 14.94
CA SER A 26 4.15 -10.74 15.79
C SER A 26 4.44 -10.97 17.26
N ASP A 27 5.31 -11.92 17.60
CA ASP A 27 5.69 -12.24 18.99
C ASP A 27 6.56 -11.14 19.61
N GLU A 28 7.42 -10.49 18.83
CA GLU A 28 8.32 -9.43 19.30
C GLU A 28 7.57 -8.12 19.61
N PHE A 29 6.53 -7.79 18.86
CA PHE A 29 5.83 -6.51 18.93
C PHE A 29 4.50 -6.53 19.72
N VAL A 30 4.38 -7.36 20.74
CA VAL A 30 3.14 -7.54 21.55
C VAL A 30 2.60 -6.23 22.17
N ARG A 31 3.46 -5.27 22.47
CA ARG A 31 3.10 -3.99 23.13
C ARG A 31 3.68 -2.79 22.39
N SER A 32 3.72 -2.85 21.06
CA SER A 32 4.28 -1.77 20.25
C SER A 32 3.37 -0.55 20.22
N GLU A 33 3.94 0.63 20.41
CA GLU A 33 3.28 1.91 20.10
C GLU A 33 3.27 2.19 18.59
N VAL A 34 4.03 1.40 17.82
CA VAL A 34 4.08 1.45 16.35
C VAL A 34 3.10 0.43 15.78
N GLU A 35 2.35 0.82 14.79
CA GLU A 35 1.54 -0.10 14.00
C GLU A 35 2.41 -0.83 12.98
N ILE A 36 2.34 -2.15 12.97
CA ILE A 36 3.11 -2.99 12.05
C ILE A 36 2.16 -3.68 11.09
N ILE A 37 2.45 -3.54 9.80
CA ILE A 37 1.68 -4.11 8.71
C ILE A 37 2.63 -4.97 7.87
N VAL A 38 2.29 -6.23 7.62
CA VAL A 38 3.03 -7.10 6.72
C VAL A 38 2.13 -7.48 5.55
N CYS A 39 2.61 -7.28 4.33
CA CYS A 39 1.86 -7.56 3.10
C CYS A 39 2.54 -8.71 2.33
N PRO A 40 2.26 -9.98 2.67
CA PRO A 40 2.76 -11.14 1.96
C PRO A 40 1.98 -11.37 0.65
N PRO A 41 2.45 -12.27 -0.25
CA PRO A 41 1.69 -12.71 -1.41
C PRO A 41 0.32 -13.30 -1.03
N TYR A 42 -0.65 -13.22 -1.95
CA TYR A 42 -2.02 -13.73 -1.72
C TYR A 42 -2.07 -15.18 -1.24
N THR A 43 -1.18 -16.02 -1.78
CA THR A 43 -1.08 -17.45 -1.42
C THR A 43 -0.74 -17.70 0.05
N LEU A 44 -0.28 -16.67 0.77
CA LEU A 44 0.12 -16.76 2.17
C LEU A 44 -0.82 -16.03 3.12
N LEU A 45 -1.77 -15.24 2.62
CA LEU A 45 -2.59 -14.33 3.44
C LEU A 45 -3.33 -15.06 4.58
N SER A 46 -4.04 -16.14 4.27
CA SER A 46 -4.79 -16.91 5.27
C SER A 46 -3.89 -17.42 6.39
N ALA A 47 -2.82 -18.12 6.04
CA ALA A 47 -1.88 -18.66 7.04
C ALA A 47 -1.12 -17.55 7.79
N ALA A 48 -0.80 -16.45 7.11
CA ALA A 48 -0.18 -15.27 7.73
C ALA A 48 -1.10 -14.66 8.79
N LYS A 49 -2.40 -14.54 8.48
CA LYS A 49 -3.40 -13.99 9.41
C LYS A 49 -3.54 -14.83 10.68
N GLU A 50 -3.48 -16.15 10.57
CA GLU A 50 -3.51 -17.03 11.74
C GLU A 50 -2.34 -16.81 12.69
N LEU A 51 -1.17 -16.46 12.17
CA LEU A 51 0.06 -16.24 12.93
C LEU A 51 0.21 -14.79 13.44
N ALA A 52 -0.39 -13.83 12.77
CA ALA A 52 -0.28 -12.41 13.07
C ALA A 52 -1.23 -11.98 14.22
N LYS A 53 -0.84 -12.24 15.46
CA LYS A 53 -1.65 -11.91 16.65
C LYS A 53 -1.57 -10.44 17.06
N ASN A 54 -0.40 -9.83 16.88
CA ASN A 54 -0.08 -8.48 17.37
C ASN A 54 0.29 -7.49 16.26
N ILE A 55 0.20 -7.91 15.02
CA ILE A 55 0.48 -7.10 13.84
C ILE A 55 -0.67 -7.23 12.83
N ASN A 56 -0.73 -6.30 11.90
CA ASN A 56 -1.72 -6.32 10.83
C ASN A 56 -1.21 -7.04 9.59
N ILE A 57 -2.13 -7.69 8.87
CA ILE A 57 -1.87 -8.25 7.56
C ILE A 57 -2.54 -7.39 6.51
N GLY A 58 -1.77 -7.02 5.49
CA GLY A 58 -2.21 -6.26 4.33
C GLY A 58 -2.13 -7.08 3.04
N ALA A 59 -2.95 -6.73 2.07
CA ALA A 59 -2.87 -7.25 0.71
C ALA A 59 -1.97 -6.36 -0.16
N GLN A 60 -1.33 -6.94 -1.17
CA GLN A 60 -0.44 -6.22 -2.09
C GLN A 60 -1.19 -5.52 -3.23
N ASN A 61 -2.48 -5.81 -3.40
CA ASN A 61 -3.39 -5.22 -4.38
C ASN A 61 -4.81 -5.74 -4.11
N LEU A 62 -5.80 -5.18 -4.81
CA LEU A 62 -7.16 -5.74 -4.96
C LEU A 62 -7.74 -5.36 -6.34
N HIS A 63 -8.80 -6.05 -6.74
CA HIS A 63 -9.58 -5.70 -7.92
C HIS A 63 -10.63 -4.62 -7.58
N SER A 64 -10.99 -3.78 -8.55
CA SER A 64 -12.00 -2.73 -8.36
C SER A 64 -13.43 -3.24 -8.26
N GLU A 65 -13.71 -4.40 -8.82
CA GLU A 65 -15.03 -5.02 -8.77
C GLU A 65 -15.11 -5.97 -7.57
N SER A 66 -16.30 -6.06 -6.98
CA SER A 66 -16.56 -6.95 -5.83
C SER A 66 -16.62 -8.44 -6.22
N SER A 67 -17.04 -8.73 -7.44
CA SER A 67 -17.15 -10.09 -7.98
C SER A 67 -17.32 -10.05 -9.49
N GLY A 68 -17.24 -11.20 -10.16
CA GLY A 68 -17.52 -11.31 -11.59
C GLY A 68 -16.54 -12.19 -12.37
N ALA A 69 -16.52 -12.03 -13.70
CA ALA A 69 -15.68 -12.80 -14.62
C ALA A 69 -14.25 -12.23 -14.70
N PHE A 70 -13.54 -12.24 -13.58
CA PHE A 70 -12.19 -11.71 -13.41
C PHE A 70 -11.25 -12.83 -12.94
N THR A 71 -11.02 -13.81 -13.78
CA THR A 71 -10.22 -15.00 -13.43
C THR A 71 -8.83 -14.62 -12.92
N GLY A 72 -8.50 -15.05 -11.68
CA GLY A 72 -7.22 -14.79 -11.04
C GLY A 72 -7.15 -13.51 -10.21
N GLU A 73 -8.18 -12.65 -10.25
CA GLU A 73 -8.25 -11.44 -9.44
C GLU A 73 -8.82 -11.72 -8.03
N ILE A 74 -8.46 -10.88 -7.09
CA ILE A 74 -8.90 -10.94 -5.69
C ILE A 74 -9.70 -9.68 -5.37
N SER A 75 -10.95 -9.87 -4.90
CA SER A 75 -11.80 -8.75 -4.50
C SER A 75 -11.49 -8.26 -3.08
N ALA A 76 -11.93 -7.04 -2.77
CA ALA A 76 -11.82 -6.50 -1.42
C ALA A 76 -12.62 -7.35 -0.39
N GLU A 77 -13.79 -7.87 -0.78
CA GLU A 77 -14.61 -8.74 0.06
C GLU A 77 -13.87 -10.03 0.45
N MET A 78 -13.17 -10.68 -0.50
CA MET A 78 -12.35 -11.86 -0.22
C MET A 78 -11.22 -11.55 0.78
N LEU A 79 -10.65 -10.37 0.73
CA LEU A 79 -9.61 -9.94 1.65
C LEU A 79 -10.14 -9.70 3.06
N VAL A 80 -11.29 -9.05 3.16
CA VAL A 80 -11.96 -8.80 4.45
C VAL A 80 -12.39 -10.10 5.10
N ASP A 81 -12.92 -11.06 4.34
CA ASP A 81 -13.30 -12.40 4.83
C ASP A 81 -12.09 -13.12 5.46
N LEU A 82 -10.90 -12.97 4.92
CA LEU A 82 -9.65 -13.47 5.51
C LEU A 82 -9.18 -12.67 6.74
N GLY A 83 -9.83 -11.56 7.08
CA GLY A 83 -9.42 -10.66 8.16
C GLY A 83 -8.22 -9.78 7.81
N VAL A 84 -7.95 -9.57 6.54
CA VAL A 84 -6.98 -8.56 6.06
C VAL A 84 -7.53 -7.17 6.40
N THR A 85 -6.66 -6.27 6.85
CA THR A 85 -7.04 -4.94 7.34
C THR A 85 -6.55 -3.80 6.45
N HIS A 86 -5.56 -4.06 5.62
CA HIS A 86 -4.91 -3.06 4.76
C HIS A 86 -4.78 -3.56 3.33
N SER A 87 -4.70 -2.61 2.39
CA SER A 87 -4.36 -2.93 0.99
C SER A 87 -3.38 -1.92 0.42
N ILE A 88 -2.35 -2.40 -0.30
CA ILE A 88 -1.47 -1.55 -1.11
C ILE A 88 -2.14 -1.36 -2.46
N ILE A 89 -2.26 -0.11 -2.92
CA ILE A 89 -2.87 0.22 -4.20
C ILE A 89 -1.97 1.20 -4.96
N GLY A 90 -1.81 0.96 -6.24
CA GLY A 90 -1.05 1.84 -7.13
C GLY A 90 0.47 1.79 -6.93
N HIS A 91 1.00 0.68 -6.41
CA HIS A 91 2.44 0.47 -6.32
C HIS A 91 3.10 0.65 -7.69
N SER A 92 4.30 1.23 -7.71
CA SER A 92 5.03 1.57 -8.95
C SER A 92 5.14 0.40 -9.93
N GLU A 93 5.42 -0.80 -9.44
CA GLU A 93 5.47 -2.02 -10.25
C GLU A 93 4.14 -2.29 -10.96
N ARG A 94 3.01 -2.06 -10.30
CA ARG A 94 1.69 -2.26 -10.93
C ARG A 94 1.34 -1.16 -11.92
N ARG A 95 1.74 0.07 -11.66
CA ARG A 95 1.61 1.16 -12.63
C ARG A 95 2.38 0.85 -13.91
N THR A 96 3.58 0.29 -13.79
CA THR A 96 4.47 -0.01 -14.91
C THR A 96 4.11 -1.33 -15.60
N GLU A 97 4.05 -2.44 -14.86
CA GLU A 97 3.92 -3.78 -15.44
C GLU A 97 2.47 -4.14 -15.80
N HIS A 98 1.48 -3.53 -15.11
CA HIS A 98 0.06 -3.81 -15.30
C HIS A 98 -0.71 -2.62 -15.87
N ASN A 99 -0.02 -1.53 -16.24
CA ASN A 99 -0.61 -0.31 -16.80
C ASN A 99 -1.73 0.27 -15.92
N GLU A 100 -1.59 0.22 -14.61
CA GLU A 100 -2.57 0.79 -13.68
C GLU A 100 -2.53 2.32 -13.74
N THR A 101 -3.53 2.92 -14.39
CA THR A 101 -3.72 4.38 -14.44
C THR A 101 -4.29 4.92 -13.14
N ASN A 102 -4.18 6.23 -12.91
CA ASN A 102 -4.78 6.86 -11.73
C ASN A 102 -6.30 6.63 -11.65
N GLN A 103 -7.01 6.50 -12.78
CA GLN A 103 -8.43 6.19 -12.83
C GLN A 103 -8.74 4.74 -12.39
N ILE A 104 -7.88 3.78 -12.75
CA ILE A 104 -7.97 2.41 -12.24
C ILE A 104 -7.73 2.40 -10.73
N ILE A 105 -6.71 3.11 -10.29
CA ILE A 105 -6.35 3.24 -8.88
C ILE A 105 -7.49 3.88 -8.09
N ALA A 106 -8.11 4.95 -8.59
CA ALA A 106 -9.26 5.59 -7.94
C ALA A 106 -10.41 4.61 -7.69
N ARG A 107 -10.74 3.77 -8.69
CA ARG A 107 -11.78 2.73 -8.50
C ARG A 107 -11.39 1.73 -7.42
N LYS A 108 -10.14 1.25 -7.41
CA LYS A 108 -9.64 0.34 -6.38
C LYS A 108 -9.64 0.97 -4.99
N VAL A 109 -9.21 2.22 -4.86
CA VAL A 109 -9.24 2.97 -3.60
C VAL A 109 -10.67 3.10 -3.08
N LYS A 110 -11.61 3.47 -3.94
CA LYS A 110 -13.03 3.54 -3.59
C LYS A 110 -13.54 2.21 -3.05
N THR A 111 -13.34 1.12 -3.77
CA THR A 111 -13.76 -0.23 -3.35
C THR A 111 -13.10 -0.65 -2.03
N SER A 112 -11.82 -0.34 -1.84
CA SER A 112 -11.10 -0.63 -0.60
C SER A 112 -11.75 0.06 0.60
N ILE A 113 -12.03 1.36 0.48
CA ILE A 113 -12.66 2.16 1.54
C ILE A 113 -14.10 1.69 1.82
N GLU A 114 -14.87 1.37 0.78
CA GLU A 114 -16.24 0.84 0.93
C GLU A 114 -16.28 -0.48 1.69
N GLN A 115 -15.21 -1.26 1.66
CA GLN A 115 -15.05 -2.50 2.43
C GLN A 115 -14.30 -2.29 3.77
N ASN A 116 -14.09 -1.04 4.20
CA ASN A 116 -13.40 -0.67 5.45
C ASN A 116 -11.95 -1.17 5.54
N LEU A 117 -11.28 -1.34 4.42
CA LEU A 117 -9.83 -1.58 4.38
C LEU A 117 -9.09 -0.25 4.47
N GLN A 118 -8.08 -0.16 5.32
CA GLN A 118 -7.14 0.94 5.27
C GLN A 118 -6.29 0.83 4.00
N THR A 119 -6.26 1.91 3.23
CA THR A 119 -5.66 1.90 1.90
C THR A 119 -4.31 2.60 1.88
N ILE A 120 -3.25 1.87 1.53
CA ILE A 120 -1.91 2.42 1.32
C ILE A 120 -1.78 2.76 -0.16
N ILE A 121 -1.89 4.04 -0.50
CA ILE A 121 -1.74 4.52 -1.88
C ILE A 121 -0.29 4.84 -2.14
N CYS A 122 0.32 4.17 -3.10
CA CYS A 122 1.66 4.43 -3.55
C CYS A 122 1.67 5.53 -4.62
N ILE A 123 2.50 6.55 -4.41
CA ILE A 123 2.77 7.62 -5.35
C ILE A 123 4.27 7.82 -5.49
N GLY A 124 4.74 8.21 -6.67
CA GLY A 124 6.15 8.43 -6.91
C GLY A 124 6.44 8.85 -8.35
N GLU A 125 7.49 9.61 -8.53
CA GLU A 125 7.98 10.07 -9.81
C GLU A 125 9.12 9.19 -10.35
N SER A 126 9.26 9.17 -11.67
CA SER A 126 10.37 8.55 -12.36
C SER A 126 11.64 9.42 -12.27
N GLU A 127 12.78 8.82 -12.65
CA GLU A 127 14.06 9.56 -12.71
C GLU A 127 14.01 10.73 -13.70
N LEU A 128 13.34 10.57 -14.83
CA LEU A 128 13.17 11.63 -15.83
C LEU A 128 12.37 12.78 -15.25
N GLN A 129 11.20 12.52 -14.66
CA GLN A 129 10.36 13.53 -14.04
C GLN A 129 11.08 14.29 -12.91
N LYS A 130 11.90 13.58 -12.13
CA LYS A 130 12.76 14.23 -11.13
C LYS A 130 13.78 15.19 -11.77
N LYS A 131 14.47 14.76 -12.83
CA LYS A 131 15.45 15.60 -13.56
C LYS A 131 14.80 16.83 -14.19
N GLU A 132 13.55 16.72 -14.60
CA GLU A 132 12.73 17.80 -15.17
C GLU A 132 12.05 18.68 -14.09
N ASN A 133 12.33 18.45 -12.82
CA ASN A 133 11.73 19.14 -11.66
C ASN A 133 10.21 19.02 -11.58
N GLU A 134 9.62 17.94 -12.07
CA GLU A 134 8.19 17.68 -12.10
C GLU A 134 7.67 16.92 -10.86
N THR A 135 8.53 16.52 -9.93
CA THR A 135 8.18 15.71 -8.75
C THR A 135 6.86 16.13 -8.12
N LEU A 136 6.75 17.40 -7.69
CA LEU A 136 5.54 17.88 -6.99
C LEU A 136 4.28 17.85 -7.87
N ALA A 137 4.42 18.15 -9.17
CA ALA A 137 3.30 18.10 -10.10
C ALA A 137 2.79 16.67 -10.28
N VAL A 138 3.71 15.72 -10.47
CA VAL A 138 3.41 14.29 -10.61
C VAL A 138 2.76 13.72 -9.36
N LEU A 139 3.34 13.96 -8.17
CA LEU A 139 2.80 13.45 -6.91
C LEU A 139 1.42 14.03 -6.62
N ARG A 140 1.23 15.33 -6.87
CA ARG A 140 -0.06 15.99 -6.73
C ARG A 140 -1.09 15.38 -7.67
N GLN A 141 -0.76 15.20 -8.94
CA GLN A 141 -1.66 14.58 -9.92
C GLN A 141 -2.02 13.15 -9.50
N GLN A 142 -1.03 12.31 -9.20
CA GLN A 142 -1.27 10.94 -8.78
C GLN A 142 -2.16 10.86 -7.54
N LEU A 143 -1.92 11.71 -6.55
CA LEU A 143 -2.72 11.73 -5.33
C LEU A 143 -4.16 12.17 -5.62
N PHE A 144 -4.37 13.34 -6.21
CA PHE A 144 -5.70 13.88 -6.43
C PHE A 144 -6.56 12.98 -7.33
N GLU A 145 -5.99 12.46 -8.42
CA GLU A 145 -6.72 11.57 -9.31
C GLU A 145 -7.02 10.21 -8.64
N SER A 146 -6.13 9.70 -7.78
CA SER A 146 -6.32 8.42 -7.08
C SER A 146 -7.36 8.46 -5.96
N VAL A 147 -7.65 9.63 -5.39
CA VAL A 147 -8.67 9.77 -4.34
C VAL A 147 -9.97 10.39 -4.85
N GLN A 148 -10.11 10.56 -6.15
CA GLN A 148 -11.29 11.17 -6.75
C GLN A 148 -12.55 10.36 -6.44
N GLY A 149 -13.56 11.02 -5.86
CA GLY A 149 -14.83 10.39 -5.48
C GLY A 149 -14.80 9.65 -4.13
N CYS A 150 -13.69 9.70 -3.38
CA CYS A 150 -13.62 9.15 -2.04
C CYS A 150 -14.24 10.12 -1.02
N ILE A 151 -15.14 9.61 -0.19
CA ILE A 151 -15.84 10.40 0.85
C ILE A 151 -15.04 10.42 2.15
N ASN A 152 -14.38 9.30 2.50
CA ASN A 152 -13.63 9.16 3.74
C ASN A 152 -12.13 9.00 3.47
N LEU A 153 -11.38 10.09 3.65
CA LEU A 153 -9.92 10.08 3.47
C LEU A 153 -9.14 9.63 4.72
N ARG A 154 -9.82 9.36 5.84
CA ARG A 154 -9.16 8.92 7.08
C ARG A 154 -8.59 7.51 6.99
N GLU A 155 -9.12 6.70 6.08
CA GLU A 155 -8.66 5.33 5.81
C GLU A 155 -7.51 5.28 4.79
N ILE A 156 -6.92 6.43 4.45
CA ILE A 156 -5.87 6.52 3.45
C ILE A 156 -4.53 6.80 4.11
N ILE A 157 -3.56 5.98 3.78
CA ILE A 157 -2.13 6.14 4.08
C ILE A 157 -1.43 6.42 2.75
N ILE A 158 -0.62 7.46 2.69
CA ILE A 158 0.16 7.79 1.50
C ILE A 158 1.57 7.23 1.66
N ALA A 159 1.97 6.37 0.73
CA ALA A 159 3.34 5.87 0.61
C ALA A 159 4.04 6.56 -0.56
N TYR A 160 4.99 7.43 -0.26
CA TYR A 160 5.85 8.03 -1.28
C TYR A 160 6.99 7.06 -1.62
N GLU A 161 7.03 6.64 -2.86
CA GLU A 161 8.02 5.72 -3.39
C GLU A 161 8.76 6.38 -4.57
N PRO A 162 9.90 7.07 -4.35
CA PRO A 162 10.68 7.61 -5.45
C PRO A 162 11.16 6.46 -6.35
N ILE A 163 10.53 6.29 -7.52
CA ILE A 163 10.75 5.12 -8.41
C ILE A 163 12.22 4.97 -8.79
N TRP A 164 12.91 6.10 -8.97
CA TRP A 164 14.34 6.14 -9.27
C TRP A 164 15.26 5.58 -8.17
N ALA A 165 14.74 5.46 -6.94
CA ALA A 165 15.50 4.91 -5.81
C ALA A 165 15.21 3.42 -5.57
N ILE A 166 14.09 2.88 -6.10
CA ILE A 166 13.69 1.50 -5.84
C ILE A 166 14.65 0.53 -6.53
N GLY A 167 15.33 -0.32 -5.73
CA GLY A 167 16.24 -1.36 -6.25
C GLY A 167 17.56 -0.85 -6.85
N THR A 168 17.82 0.45 -6.83
CA THR A 168 19.03 1.06 -7.42
C THR A 168 20.18 1.24 -6.43
N GLY A 169 19.93 1.07 -5.12
CA GLY A 169 20.87 1.42 -4.06
C GLY A 169 20.98 2.93 -3.80
N LEU A 170 20.25 3.76 -4.53
CA LEU A 170 20.17 5.19 -4.27
C LEU A 170 19.23 5.46 -3.10
N THR A 171 19.62 6.35 -2.21
CA THR A 171 18.79 6.77 -1.07
C THR A 171 18.34 8.20 -1.31
N PRO A 172 17.02 8.47 -1.24
CA PRO A 172 16.52 9.84 -1.27
C PRO A 172 17.08 10.62 -0.07
N GLU A 173 17.46 11.86 -0.29
CA GLU A 173 17.87 12.74 0.80
C GLU A 173 16.64 13.10 1.67
N ALA A 174 16.87 13.35 2.97
CA ALA A 174 15.81 13.73 3.91
C ALA A 174 14.99 14.94 3.42
N VAL A 175 15.62 15.87 2.72
CA VAL A 175 14.97 17.04 2.12
C VAL A 175 13.90 16.66 1.08
N SER A 176 14.06 15.54 0.40
CA SER A 176 13.06 15.03 -0.57
C SER A 176 11.73 14.69 0.10
N TYR A 177 11.74 14.32 1.38
CA TYR A 177 10.54 14.01 2.16
C TYR A 177 9.92 15.22 2.85
N THR A 178 10.74 16.22 3.25
CA THR A 178 10.26 17.39 4.00
C THR A 178 9.39 18.34 3.17
N HIS A 179 9.54 18.35 1.86
CA HIS A 179 8.71 19.16 0.95
C HIS A 179 7.36 18.52 0.61
N LEU A 180 7.13 17.27 1.03
CA LEU A 180 5.88 16.52 0.80
C LEU A 180 4.87 16.63 1.94
N THR A 181 5.18 17.33 3.02
CA THR A 181 4.21 17.60 4.07
C THR A 181 3.07 18.45 3.49
N LEU A 182 1.92 17.82 3.28
CA LEU A 182 0.69 18.55 2.99
C LEU A 182 0.42 19.50 4.16
N PRO A 183 0.10 20.79 3.90
CA PRO A 183 -0.28 21.69 4.97
C PRO A 183 -1.56 21.13 5.59
N THR A 184 -1.44 20.56 6.78
CA THR A 184 -2.58 20.27 7.64
C THR A 184 -3.14 21.61 8.07
N LYS A 185 -4.18 22.09 7.38
CA LYS A 185 -4.99 23.17 7.94
C LYS A 185 -5.65 22.63 9.21
N ALA A 186 -5.30 23.28 10.31
CA ALA A 186 -6.01 23.17 11.59
C ALA A 186 -7.48 23.57 11.42
#